data_d67df486649fed84273bfe815107c364
#
_entry.id   d67df486649fed84273bfe815107c364
#
_cell.length_a   1.000
_cell.length_b   1.000
_cell.length_c   1.000
_cell.angle_alpha   90.00
_cell.angle_beta   90.00
_cell.angle_gamma   90.00
#
_symmetry.space_group_name_H-M   'P 1'
#
loop_
_entity.id
_entity.type
_entity.pdbx_description
1 polymer ?
#
loop_
_entity_poly.entity_id
_entity_poly.type
_entity_poly.pdbx_seq_one_letter_code
_entity_poly.pdbx_strand_id
1 'polypeptide(L)'
;VCSFDCVYCQLKETTHKTLERKAYVKVSDILEELKTFFAHQPKDMKLDYVTFSGAGEPTLHSGLGRLIRAVHRMTDAPVVVITNSSTLVHSRVRRDLLAADVVIPSLDAVTQDVFDKIDRPAGGLKVKDVINGLKRFRQMFDGGLWLEIMLVRGINDSPAYLRLMEKTVRQINPGRVQIVAPVRPPAQGWVKVPAKSTLKTAKNIFGDRCDIVC
;
A
#
# COMPACT_ATOMS: atom_id res chain seq x y z
N VAL A 1 3.76 10.50 -9.78
CA VAL A 1 2.49 10.04 -10.37
C VAL A 1 1.81 9.10 -9.40
N CYS A 2 0.57 9.38 -9.05
CA CYS A 2 -0.22 8.57 -8.13
C CYS A 2 -1.70 8.55 -8.54
N SER A 3 -2.44 7.55 -8.10
CA SER A 3 -3.88 7.47 -8.27
C SER A 3 -4.67 8.16 -7.15
N PHE A 4 -3.98 8.50 -6.06
CA PHE A 4 -4.52 9.22 -4.89
C PHE A 4 -3.77 10.53 -4.66
N ASP A 5 -4.39 11.41 -3.89
CA ASP A 5 -3.80 12.64 -3.37
C ASP A 5 -4.06 12.69 -1.85
N CYS A 6 -3.49 11.69 -1.15
CA CYS A 6 -3.79 11.46 0.26
C CYS A 6 -3.40 12.66 1.13
N VAL A 7 -4.30 13.06 2.02
CA VAL A 7 -4.10 14.22 2.91
C VAL A 7 -2.90 14.10 3.84
N TYR A 8 -2.47 12.87 4.12
CA TYR A 8 -1.33 12.55 4.99
C TYR A 8 -0.02 12.32 4.22
N CYS A 9 -0.01 12.44 2.88
CA CYS A 9 1.15 12.08 2.06
C CYS A 9 2.38 12.92 2.43
N GLN A 10 3.49 12.25 2.78
CA GLN A 10 4.77 12.92 3.07
C GLN A 10 5.41 13.57 1.83
N LEU A 11 5.02 13.11 0.63
CA LEU A 11 5.49 13.66 -0.64
C LEU A 11 4.72 14.91 -1.08
N LYS A 12 3.81 15.40 -0.20
CA LYS A 12 2.92 16.52 -0.46
C LYS A 12 1.84 16.18 -1.49
N GLU A 13 1.27 17.20 -2.12
CA GLU A 13 0.19 17.05 -3.09
C GLU A 13 0.64 16.30 -4.35
N THR A 14 -0.24 15.46 -4.86
CA THR A 14 0.04 14.69 -6.07
C THR A 14 -0.06 15.57 -7.30
N THR A 15 1.08 15.86 -7.93
CA THR A 15 1.16 16.72 -9.12
C THR A 15 0.53 16.11 -10.36
N HIS A 16 0.53 14.78 -10.48
CA HIS A 16 -0.10 14.06 -11.59
C HIS A 16 -0.96 12.92 -11.08
N LYS A 17 -2.25 13.20 -10.87
CA LYS A 17 -3.23 12.23 -10.38
C LYS A 17 -3.90 11.51 -11.53
N THR A 18 -3.71 10.18 -11.63
CA THR A 18 -4.19 9.36 -12.76
C THR A 18 -4.41 7.91 -12.39
N LEU A 19 -5.24 7.22 -13.16
CA LEU A 19 -5.37 5.75 -13.16
C LEU A 19 -4.71 5.11 -14.39
N GLU A 20 -4.11 5.94 -15.26
CA GLU A 20 -3.43 5.45 -16.46
C GLU A 20 -2.23 4.59 -16.08
N ARG A 21 -2.17 3.41 -16.66
CA ARG A 21 -1.10 2.44 -16.43
C ARG A 21 -0.17 2.38 -17.63
N LYS A 22 1.07 2.86 -17.45
CA LYS A 22 2.11 2.85 -18.49
C LYS A 22 3.52 2.69 -17.91
N ALA A 23 4.54 2.59 -18.74
CA ALA A 23 5.94 2.61 -18.32
C ALA A 23 6.37 4.07 -18.08
N TYR A 24 6.23 4.56 -16.85
CA TYR A 24 6.65 5.93 -16.47
C TYR A 24 8.16 6.09 -16.46
N VAL A 25 8.90 5.01 -16.21
CA VAL A 25 10.34 4.87 -16.35
C VAL A 25 10.61 3.64 -17.20
N LYS A 26 11.64 3.64 -18.01
CA LYS A 26 11.99 2.46 -18.81
C LYS A 26 12.40 1.32 -17.90
N VAL A 27 11.83 0.14 -18.15
CA VAL A 27 12.19 -1.08 -17.38
C VAL A 27 13.68 -1.39 -17.51
N SER A 28 14.30 -1.13 -18.68
CA SER A 28 15.74 -1.31 -18.90
C SER A 28 16.57 -0.52 -17.91
N ASP A 29 16.22 0.76 -17.69
CA ASP A 29 16.99 1.67 -16.86
C ASP A 29 16.96 1.24 -15.39
N ILE A 30 15.75 0.85 -14.89
CA ILE A 30 15.60 0.29 -13.55
C ILE A 30 16.40 -1.00 -13.38
N LEU A 31 16.39 -1.88 -14.39
CA LEU A 31 17.14 -3.14 -14.32
C LEU A 31 18.65 -2.92 -14.35
N GLU A 32 19.13 -1.92 -15.05
CA GLU A 32 20.55 -1.57 -15.10
C GLU A 32 21.02 -1.00 -13.74
N GLU A 33 20.25 -0.09 -13.13
CA GLU A 33 20.52 0.40 -11.78
C GLU A 33 20.55 -0.74 -10.75
N LEU A 34 19.57 -1.64 -10.78
CA LEU A 34 19.54 -2.82 -9.89
C LEU A 34 20.75 -3.73 -10.08
N LYS A 35 21.14 -4.03 -11.32
CA LYS A 35 22.35 -4.83 -11.61
C LYS A 35 23.59 -4.16 -11.04
N THR A 36 23.73 -2.86 -11.26
CA THR A 36 24.85 -2.08 -10.73
C THR A 36 24.87 -2.12 -9.20
N PHE A 37 23.74 -1.94 -8.56
CA PHE A 37 23.62 -2.03 -7.09
C PHE A 37 24.09 -3.41 -6.59
N PHE A 38 23.53 -4.51 -7.13
CA PHE A 38 23.86 -5.86 -6.70
C PHE A 38 25.32 -6.26 -7.00
N ALA A 39 25.91 -5.71 -8.06
CA ALA A 39 27.31 -5.96 -8.39
C ALA A 39 28.30 -5.25 -7.44
N HIS A 40 27.91 -4.14 -6.83
CA HIS A 40 28.76 -3.32 -5.97
C HIS A 40 28.41 -3.38 -4.49
N GLN A 41 27.38 -4.14 -4.11
CA GLN A 41 27.04 -4.29 -2.68
C GLN A 41 28.14 -5.03 -1.93
N PRO A 42 28.42 -4.68 -0.66
CA PRO A 42 29.35 -5.43 0.18
C PRO A 42 28.93 -6.90 0.30
N LYS A 43 29.92 -7.84 0.28
CA LYS A 43 29.65 -9.29 0.31
C LYS A 43 28.95 -9.76 1.59
N ASP A 44 29.14 -9.04 2.69
CA ASP A 44 28.55 -9.29 4.01
C ASP A 44 27.19 -8.59 4.20
N MET A 45 26.75 -7.77 3.24
CA MET A 45 25.47 -7.08 3.29
C MET A 45 24.33 -8.07 3.07
N LYS A 46 23.54 -8.27 4.12
CA LYS A 46 22.32 -9.07 4.07
C LYS A 46 21.13 -8.17 3.83
N LEU A 47 20.38 -8.45 2.78
CA LEU A 47 19.12 -7.77 2.48
C LEU A 47 17.96 -8.54 3.11
N ASP A 48 17.17 -7.89 3.96
CA ASP A 48 15.94 -8.47 4.50
C ASP A 48 14.83 -8.49 3.46
N TYR A 49 14.72 -7.40 2.66
CA TYR A 49 13.72 -7.26 1.60
C TYR A 49 14.21 -6.36 0.47
N VAL A 50 13.66 -6.60 -0.73
CA VAL A 50 13.68 -5.62 -1.83
C VAL A 50 12.27 -5.09 -2.01
N THR A 51 12.08 -3.78 -1.76
CA THR A 51 10.74 -3.19 -1.70
C THR A 51 10.46 -2.31 -2.91
N PHE A 52 9.41 -2.65 -3.65
CA PHE A 52 8.81 -1.76 -4.64
C PHE A 52 7.88 -0.78 -3.91
N SER A 53 8.40 0.40 -3.69
CA SER A 53 7.71 1.59 -3.21
C SER A 53 8.16 2.75 -4.09
N GLY A 54 7.47 3.86 -4.09
CA GLY A 54 7.89 4.94 -4.97
C GLY A 54 7.39 6.32 -4.53
N ALA A 55 7.81 7.34 -5.25
CA ALA A 55 7.24 8.69 -5.17
C ALA A 55 5.86 8.72 -5.87
N GLY A 56 4.99 7.75 -5.54
CA GLY A 56 3.68 7.58 -6.12
C GLY A 56 3.14 6.15 -5.95
N GLU A 57 2.33 5.66 -6.89
CA GLU A 57 1.73 4.32 -6.85
C GLU A 57 2.47 3.35 -7.79
N PRO A 58 3.21 2.36 -7.25
CA PRO A 58 4.02 1.45 -8.06
C PRO A 58 3.21 0.62 -9.08
N THR A 59 1.96 0.27 -8.76
CA THR A 59 1.13 -0.57 -9.64
C THR A 59 0.62 0.16 -10.88
N LEU A 60 0.77 1.48 -10.96
CA LEU A 60 0.58 2.25 -12.20
C LEU A 60 1.67 1.93 -13.23
N HIS A 61 2.84 1.44 -12.80
CA HIS A 61 3.89 1.06 -13.72
C HIS A 61 3.57 -0.27 -14.42
N SER A 62 3.39 -0.25 -15.74
CA SER A 62 2.96 -1.42 -16.51
C SER A 62 3.98 -2.55 -16.56
N GLY A 63 5.24 -2.28 -16.25
CA GLY A 63 6.34 -3.24 -16.18
C GLY A 63 6.57 -3.87 -14.80
N LEU A 64 5.76 -3.53 -13.78
CA LEU A 64 6.01 -3.95 -12.39
C LEU A 64 6.19 -5.47 -12.24
N GLY A 65 5.29 -6.28 -12.78
CA GLY A 65 5.42 -7.74 -12.70
C GLY A 65 6.68 -8.30 -13.37
N ARG A 66 7.20 -7.62 -14.43
CA ARG A 66 8.49 -7.96 -15.04
C ARG A 66 9.65 -7.60 -14.13
N LEU A 67 9.58 -6.45 -13.46
CA LEU A 67 10.60 -5.99 -12.52
C LEU A 67 10.69 -6.92 -11.30
N ILE A 68 9.57 -7.30 -10.70
CA ILE A 68 9.52 -8.24 -9.57
C ILE A 68 10.24 -9.55 -9.94
N ARG A 69 9.85 -10.17 -11.06
CA ARG A 69 10.50 -11.41 -11.53
C ARG A 69 11.98 -11.24 -11.87
N ALA A 70 12.41 -10.03 -12.25
CA ALA A 70 13.81 -9.77 -12.50
C ALA A 70 14.62 -9.66 -11.22
N VAL A 71 14.08 -9.06 -10.16
CA VAL A 71 14.72 -8.99 -8.84
C VAL A 71 14.95 -10.39 -8.28
N HIS A 72 13.97 -11.28 -8.35
CA HIS A 72 14.14 -12.70 -7.94
C HIS A 72 15.27 -13.46 -8.64
N ARG A 73 15.70 -13.00 -9.82
CA ARG A 73 16.86 -13.57 -10.51
C ARG A 73 18.19 -12.96 -10.08
N MET A 74 18.16 -11.86 -9.32
CA MET A 74 19.36 -11.12 -8.90
C MET A 74 19.70 -11.35 -7.43
N THR A 75 18.71 -11.73 -6.61
CA THR A 75 18.87 -11.91 -5.16
C THR A 75 17.85 -12.89 -4.61
N ASP A 76 18.21 -13.57 -3.51
CA ASP A 76 17.31 -14.42 -2.73
C ASP A 76 16.47 -13.61 -1.71
N ALA A 77 16.70 -12.31 -1.59
CA ALA A 77 15.92 -11.45 -0.70
C ALA A 77 14.46 -11.39 -1.13
N PRO A 78 13.51 -11.55 -0.20
CA PRO A 78 12.09 -11.48 -0.52
C PRO A 78 11.69 -10.13 -1.12
N VAL A 79 10.79 -10.16 -2.11
CA VAL A 79 10.28 -8.98 -2.79
C VAL A 79 8.97 -8.51 -2.17
N VAL A 80 8.94 -7.26 -1.75
CA VAL A 80 7.77 -6.59 -1.17
C VAL A 80 7.22 -5.55 -2.14
N VAL A 81 5.90 -5.44 -2.26
CA VAL A 81 5.24 -4.34 -2.98
C VAL A 81 4.31 -3.61 -2.04
N ILE A 82 4.54 -2.30 -1.88
CA ILE A 82 3.63 -1.40 -1.15
C ILE A 82 2.74 -0.71 -2.18
N THR A 83 1.42 -0.77 -1.98
CA THR A 83 0.45 -0.19 -2.94
C THR A 83 -0.74 0.45 -2.22
N ASN A 84 -1.27 1.53 -2.78
CA ASN A 84 -2.48 2.16 -2.28
C ASN A 84 -3.77 1.41 -2.70
N SER A 85 -3.65 0.24 -3.27
CA SER A 85 -4.75 -0.65 -3.67
C SER A 85 -5.63 -0.19 -4.83
N SER A 86 -5.52 1.05 -5.30
CA SER A 86 -6.41 1.64 -6.30
C SER A 86 -6.56 0.82 -7.58
N THR A 87 -5.46 0.24 -8.04
CA THR A 87 -5.40 -0.49 -9.31
C THR A 87 -5.70 -1.99 -9.17
N LEU A 88 -5.90 -2.50 -7.95
CA LEU A 88 -6.30 -3.90 -7.71
C LEU A 88 -7.69 -4.24 -8.30
N VAL A 89 -8.46 -3.25 -8.72
CA VAL A 89 -9.67 -3.43 -9.52
C VAL A 89 -9.37 -4.16 -10.85
N HIS A 90 -8.16 -4.00 -11.39
CA HIS A 90 -7.74 -4.59 -12.66
C HIS A 90 -7.11 -5.97 -12.47
N SER A 91 -7.63 -6.99 -13.16
CA SER A 91 -7.11 -8.37 -13.08
C SER A 91 -5.64 -8.49 -13.50
N ARG A 92 -5.18 -7.66 -14.46
CA ARG A 92 -3.78 -7.65 -14.89
C ARG A 92 -2.83 -7.24 -13.76
N VAL A 93 -3.20 -6.21 -12.97
CA VAL A 93 -2.41 -5.78 -11.82
C VAL A 93 -2.32 -6.89 -10.78
N ARG A 94 -3.45 -7.52 -10.46
CA ARG A 94 -3.46 -8.64 -9.52
C ARG A 94 -2.53 -9.77 -9.98
N ARG A 95 -2.54 -10.12 -11.28
CA ARG A 95 -1.61 -11.11 -11.83
C ARG A 95 -0.13 -10.69 -11.78
N ASP A 96 0.16 -9.40 -12.00
CA ASP A 96 1.54 -8.90 -11.89
C ASP A 96 2.08 -9.04 -10.46
N LEU A 97 1.23 -8.79 -9.45
CA LEU A 97 1.57 -8.87 -8.04
C LEU A 97 1.71 -10.31 -7.50
N LEU A 98 1.21 -11.33 -8.21
CA LEU A 98 1.42 -12.73 -7.81
C LEU A 98 2.90 -13.15 -7.78
N ALA A 99 3.77 -12.37 -8.41
CA ALA A 99 5.20 -12.63 -8.41
C ALA A 99 5.91 -12.09 -7.15
N ALA A 100 5.25 -11.31 -6.29
CA ALA A 100 5.83 -10.80 -5.06
C ALA A 100 5.70 -11.83 -3.92
N ASP A 101 6.61 -11.77 -2.93
CA ASP A 101 6.52 -12.59 -1.71
C ASP A 101 5.58 -11.97 -0.70
N VAL A 102 5.58 -10.64 -0.61
CA VAL A 102 4.72 -9.87 0.27
C VAL A 102 4.11 -8.70 -0.49
N VAL A 103 2.80 -8.48 -0.29
CA VAL A 103 2.14 -7.27 -0.75
C VAL A 103 1.54 -6.56 0.46
N ILE A 104 1.83 -5.26 0.56
CA ILE A 104 1.33 -4.38 1.62
C ILE A 104 0.36 -3.38 0.98
N PRO A 105 -0.92 -3.77 0.82
CA PRO A 105 -1.92 -2.86 0.28
C PRO A 105 -2.47 -1.96 1.38
N SER A 106 -2.71 -0.68 1.08
CA SER A 106 -3.39 0.24 2.00
C SER A 106 -4.90 0.21 1.82
N LEU A 107 -5.63 0.35 2.94
CA LEU A 107 -7.09 0.54 2.98
C LEU A 107 -7.45 1.49 4.13
N ASP A 108 -7.49 2.78 3.87
CA ASP A 108 -7.67 3.83 4.88
C ASP A 108 -9.14 4.18 5.13
N ALA A 109 -10.01 3.73 4.23
CA ALA A 109 -11.45 3.97 4.29
C ALA A 109 -12.27 2.77 3.81
N VAL A 110 -13.49 2.64 4.36
CA VAL A 110 -14.48 1.62 3.97
C VAL A 110 -15.83 2.22 3.58
N THR A 111 -15.96 3.54 3.68
CA THR A 111 -17.09 4.34 3.19
C THR A 111 -16.59 5.37 2.18
N GLN A 112 -17.44 5.75 1.22
CA GLN A 112 -17.03 6.64 0.12
C GLN A 112 -16.67 8.04 0.61
N ASP A 113 -17.43 8.57 1.56
CA ASP A 113 -17.21 9.90 2.13
C ASP A 113 -15.83 10.02 2.82
N VAL A 114 -15.42 8.99 3.57
CA VAL A 114 -14.10 8.94 4.22
C VAL A 114 -13.00 8.72 3.18
N PHE A 115 -13.24 7.87 2.18
CA PHE A 115 -12.31 7.63 1.07
C PHE A 115 -12.00 8.91 0.29
N ASP A 116 -13.06 9.65 -0.08
CA ASP A 116 -12.92 10.92 -0.79
C ASP A 116 -12.21 11.98 0.06
N LYS A 117 -12.39 11.93 1.39
CA LYS A 117 -11.78 12.88 2.33
C LYS A 117 -10.30 12.59 2.60
N ILE A 118 -9.91 11.32 2.80
CA ILE A 118 -8.55 10.92 3.16
C ILE A 118 -7.68 10.71 1.91
N ASP A 119 -8.15 9.87 0.99
CA ASP A 119 -7.35 9.38 -0.14
C ASP A 119 -7.46 10.26 -1.38
N ARG A 120 -8.53 11.04 -1.51
CA ARG A 120 -8.79 11.94 -2.65
C ARG A 120 -8.52 11.25 -3.99
N PRO A 121 -9.21 10.16 -4.31
CA PRO A 121 -8.89 9.30 -5.45
C PRO A 121 -9.01 10.05 -6.78
N ALA A 122 -8.34 9.51 -7.81
CA ALA A 122 -8.58 9.89 -9.19
C ALA A 122 -10.04 9.60 -9.58
N GLY A 123 -10.60 10.41 -10.48
CA GLY A 123 -12.02 10.42 -10.78
C GLY A 123 -12.62 9.06 -11.11
N GLY A 124 -13.81 8.80 -10.57
CA GLY A 124 -14.60 7.60 -10.83
C GLY A 124 -14.29 6.37 -9.97
N LEU A 125 -13.18 6.35 -9.25
CA LEU A 125 -12.83 5.20 -8.39
C LEU A 125 -13.73 5.18 -7.15
N LYS A 126 -14.32 4.02 -6.87
CA LYS A 126 -15.16 3.79 -5.70
C LYS A 126 -14.44 2.91 -4.68
N VAL A 127 -14.58 3.26 -3.39
CA VAL A 127 -14.00 2.45 -2.29
C VAL A 127 -14.47 1.00 -2.33
N LYS A 128 -15.72 0.75 -2.73
CA LYS A 128 -16.26 -0.60 -2.90
C LYS A 128 -15.48 -1.42 -3.94
N ASP A 129 -15.02 -0.78 -5.01
CA ASP A 129 -14.25 -1.45 -6.06
C ASP A 129 -12.84 -1.79 -5.58
N VAL A 130 -12.22 -0.90 -4.79
CA VAL A 130 -10.94 -1.16 -4.12
C VAL A 130 -11.06 -2.36 -3.18
N ILE A 131 -12.08 -2.38 -2.31
CA ILE A 131 -12.35 -3.48 -1.38
C ILE A 131 -12.58 -4.80 -2.13
N ASN A 132 -13.35 -4.78 -3.22
CA ASN A 132 -13.57 -5.96 -4.06
C ASN A 132 -12.29 -6.43 -4.76
N GLY A 133 -11.44 -5.50 -5.17
CA GLY A 133 -10.11 -5.76 -5.72
C GLY A 133 -9.22 -6.50 -4.72
N LEU A 134 -9.17 -6.02 -3.47
CA LEU A 134 -8.45 -6.65 -2.36
C LEU A 134 -8.94 -8.07 -2.05
N LYS A 135 -10.26 -8.26 -1.96
CA LYS A 135 -10.86 -9.60 -1.73
C LYS A 135 -10.49 -10.58 -2.85
N ARG A 136 -10.61 -10.15 -4.11
CA ARG A 136 -10.23 -10.99 -5.27
C ARG A 136 -8.72 -11.27 -5.29
N PHE A 137 -7.90 -10.30 -4.89
CA PHE A 137 -6.46 -10.49 -4.82
C PHE A 137 -6.11 -11.53 -3.75
N ARG A 138 -6.69 -11.43 -2.54
CA ARG A 138 -6.47 -12.43 -1.47
C ARG A 138 -6.80 -13.86 -1.91
N GLN A 139 -7.86 -14.04 -2.72
CA GLN A 139 -8.28 -15.37 -3.20
C GLN A 139 -7.28 -16.03 -4.16
N MET A 140 -6.36 -15.27 -4.75
CA MET A 140 -5.42 -15.76 -5.75
C MET A 140 -3.95 -15.57 -5.35
N PHE A 141 -3.69 -14.97 -4.18
CA PHE A 141 -2.35 -14.67 -3.71
C PHE A 141 -2.02 -15.48 -2.45
N ASP A 142 -1.05 -16.40 -2.55
CA ASP A 142 -0.62 -17.28 -1.45
C ASP A 142 0.48 -16.65 -0.60
N GLY A 143 1.10 -15.56 -1.06
CA GLY A 143 2.14 -14.84 -0.33
C GLY A 143 1.63 -14.05 0.88
N GLY A 144 2.54 -13.31 1.51
CA GLY A 144 2.23 -12.45 2.66
C GLY A 144 1.36 -11.27 2.27
N LEU A 145 0.10 -11.21 2.71
CA LEU A 145 -0.77 -10.05 2.56
C LEU A 145 -0.85 -9.30 3.89
N TRP A 146 -0.19 -8.12 3.97
CA TRP A 146 -0.15 -7.28 5.17
C TRP A 146 -0.91 -5.99 4.89
N LEU A 147 -2.13 -5.88 5.42
CA LEU A 147 -2.97 -4.73 5.16
C LEU A 147 -2.53 -3.54 6.03
N GLU A 148 -2.16 -2.44 5.37
CA GLU A 148 -1.84 -1.18 6.03
C GLU A 148 -3.09 -0.31 6.16
N ILE A 149 -3.26 0.36 7.31
CA ILE A 149 -4.36 1.28 7.59
C ILE A 149 -3.78 2.55 8.23
N MET A 150 -3.81 3.65 7.50
CA MET A 150 -3.45 4.95 8.04
C MET A 150 -4.63 5.53 8.84
N LEU A 151 -4.42 5.77 10.13
CA LEU A 151 -5.42 6.42 10.97
C LEU A 151 -5.17 7.92 11.07
N VAL A 152 -6.17 8.71 10.73
CA VAL A 152 -6.17 10.17 10.81
C VAL A 152 -7.16 10.62 11.87
N ARG A 153 -6.66 11.38 12.86
CA ARG A 153 -7.48 11.85 13.99
C ARG A 153 -8.75 12.57 13.55
N GLY A 154 -9.88 12.15 14.10
CA GLY A 154 -11.21 12.76 13.86
C GLY A 154 -11.82 12.44 12.50
N ILE A 155 -11.24 11.50 11.74
CA ILE A 155 -11.78 11.10 10.42
C ILE A 155 -12.15 9.62 10.40
N ASN A 156 -11.19 8.73 10.53
CA ASN A 156 -11.38 7.27 10.46
C ASN A 156 -10.99 6.56 11.77
N ASP A 157 -10.74 7.30 12.84
CA ASP A 157 -10.20 6.80 14.11
C ASP A 157 -11.24 6.63 15.22
N SER A 158 -12.55 6.87 14.94
CA SER A 158 -13.60 6.63 15.93
C SER A 158 -13.80 5.12 16.19
N PRO A 159 -14.15 4.70 17.44
CA PRO A 159 -14.38 3.29 17.73
C PRO A 159 -15.47 2.65 16.86
N ALA A 160 -16.49 3.41 16.46
CA ALA A 160 -17.55 2.93 15.57
C ALA A 160 -17.01 2.67 14.17
N TYR A 161 -16.20 3.59 13.63
CA TYR A 161 -15.59 3.44 12.31
C TYR A 161 -14.56 2.31 12.27
N LEU A 162 -13.72 2.18 13.32
CA LEU A 162 -12.77 1.09 13.46
C LEU A 162 -13.46 -0.29 13.45
N ARG A 163 -14.61 -0.43 14.11
CA ARG A 163 -15.41 -1.67 14.03
C ARG A 163 -15.99 -1.94 12.64
N LEU A 164 -16.38 -0.88 11.92
CA LEU A 164 -16.83 -1.00 10.53
C LEU A 164 -15.67 -1.44 9.61
N MET A 165 -14.49 -0.87 9.79
CA MET A 165 -13.27 -1.28 9.07
C MET A 165 -12.92 -2.74 9.37
N GLU A 166 -12.94 -3.14 10.64
CA GLU A 166 -12.61 -4.51 11.06
C GLU A 166 -13.49 -5.54 10.36
N LYS A 167 -14.80 -5.29 10.23
CA LYS A 167 -15.72 -6.17 9.47
C LYS A 167 -15.28 -6.34 8.02
N THR A 168 -14.81 -5.30 7.38
CA THR A 168 -14.30 -5.33 6.00
C THR A 168 -12.95 -6.06 5.93
N VAL A 169 -12.04 -5.77 6.86
CA VAL A 169 -10.73 -6.41 6.96
C VAL A 169 -10.86 -7.92 7.18
N ARG A 170 -11.80 -8.34 8.02
CA ARG A 170 -12.12 -9.77 8.23
C ARG A 170 -12.55 -10.46 6.93
N GLN A 171 -13.32 -9.79 6.08
CA GLN A 171 -13.72 -10.32 4.77
C GLN A 171 -12.57 -10.39 3.75
N ILE A 172 -11.57 -9.49 3.85
CA ILE A 172 -10.36 -9.54 3.05
C ILE A 172 -9.44 -10.66 3.56
N ASN A 173 -9.42 -10.90 4.86
CA ASN A 173 -8.62 -11.92 5.56
C ASN A 173 -7.11 -11.78 5.29
N PRO A 174 -6.49 -10.63 5.61
CA PRO A 174 -5.04 -10.47 5.52
C PRO A 174 -4.33 -11.31 6.57
N GLY A 175 -3.07 -11.66 6.32
CA GLY A 175 -2.21 -12.35 7.29
C GLY A 175 -1.79 -11.43 8.45
N ARG A 176 -1.66 -10.13 8.19
CA ARG A 176 -1.31 -9.09 9.17
C ARG A 176 -2.06 -7.81 8.89
N VAL A 177 -2.35 -7.02 9.92
CA VAL A 177 -2.87 -5.65 9.84
C VAL A 177 -1.84 -4.72 10.45
N GLN A 178 -1.48 -3.66 9.74
CA GLN A 178 -0.54 -2.64 10.22
C GLN A 178 -1.29 -1.32 10.38
N ILE A 179 -1.47 -0.89 11.61
CA ILE A 179 -2.01 0.44 11.90
C ILE A 179 -0.86 1.43 11.89
N VAL A 180 -0.93 2.41 11.01
CA VAL A 180 0.04 3.49 10.91
C VAL A 180 -0.60 4.83 11.26
N ALA A 181 0.22 5.81 11.63
CA ALA A 181 -0.20 7.16 11.95
C ALA A 181 0.65 8.19 11.19
N PRO A 182 0.12 9.37 10.86
CA PRO A 182 0.83 10.39 10.10
C PRO A 182 1.88 11.11 10.96
N VAL A 183 2.95 10.41 11.33
CA VAL A 183 4.06 10.93 12.16
C VAL A 183 5.05 11.79 11.37
N ARG A 184 5.04 11.70 10.04
CA ARG A 184 5.83 12.56 9.15
C ARG A 184 5.02 13.79 8.74
N PRO A 185 5.66 14.90 8.31
CA PRO A 185 4.94 16.10 7.87
C PRO A 185 3.94 15.79 6.75
N PRO A 186 2.62 15.92 6.99
CA PRO A 186 1.60 15.56 6.01
C PRO A 186 1.45 16.60 4.90
N ALA A 187 0.74 16.25 3.82
CA ALA A 187 0.39 17.17 2.74
C ALA A 187 -0.51 18.30 3.25
N GLN A 188 -1.44 17.98 4.14
CA GLN A 188 -2.43 18.93 4.68
C GLN A 188 -2.15 19.22 6.15
N GLY A 189 -1.93 20.48 6.50
CA GLY A 189 -1.52 20.91 7.86
C GLY A 189 -2.54 20.61 8.99
N TRP A 190 -3.79 20.31 8.65
CA TRP A 190 -4.82 19.94 9.62
C TRP A 190 -4.79 18.44 9.99
N VAL A 191 -4.07 17.61 9.27
CA VAL A 191 -3.92 16.18 9.57
C VAL A 191 -3.17 16.01 10.90
N LYS A 192 -3.74 15.20 11.80
CA LYS A 192 -3.19 14.97 13.13
C LYS A 192 -3.10 13.48 13.45
N VAL A 193 -2.09 13.13 14.22
CA VAL A 193 -1.89 11.79 14.78
C VAL A 193 -3.02 11.47 15.75
N PRO A 194 -3.61 10.26 15.71
CA PRO A 194 -4.57 9.78 16.71
C PRO A 194 -3.96 9.76 18.12
N ALA A 195 -4.82 9.83 19.14
CA ALA A 195 -4.36 9.66 20.53
C ALA A 195 -3.84 8.25 20.78
N LYS A 196 -2.87 8.08 21.67
CA LYS A 196 -2.33 6.76 22.04
C LYS A 196 -3.44 5.78 22.49
N SER A 197 -4.45 6.28 23.20
CA SER A 197 -5.63 5.51 23.60
C SER A 197 -6.43 4.99 22.39
N THR A 198 -6.56 5.82 21.35
CA THR A 198 -7.21 5.42 20.09
C THR A 198 -6.45 4.32 19.38
N LEU A 199 -5.12 4.42 19.28
CA LEU A 199 -4.26 3.38 18.71
C LEU A 199 -4.39 2.06 19.49
N LYS A 200 -4.39 2.12 20.82
CA LYS A 200 -4.64 0.95 21.68
C LYS A 200 -6.03 0.34 21.43
N THR A 201 -7.05 1.18 21.28
CA THR A 201 -8.41 0.73 20.93
C THR A 201 -8.44 0.05 19.56
N ALA A 202 -7.75 0.61 18.56
CA ALA A 202 -7.61 -0.01 17.25
C ALA A 202 -6.94 -1.39 17.35
N LYS A 203 -5.81 -1.49 18.05
CA LYS A 203 -5.13 -2.79 18.32
C LYS A 203 -6.09 -3.83 18.89
N ASN A 204 -6.86 -3.46 19.91
CA ASN A 204 -7.83 -4.36 20.55
C ASN A 204 -8.95 -4.79 19.59
N ILE A 205 -9.43 -3.90 18.71
CA ILE A 205 -10.50 -4.20 17.75
C ILE A 205 -9.98 -5.15 16.65
N PHE A 206 -8.79 -4.93 16.13
CA PHE A 206 -8.21 -5.77 15.06
C PHE A 206 -7.54 -7.05 15.59
N GLY A 207 -7.26 -7.13 16.90
CA GLY A 207 -6.76 -8.34 17.58
C GLY A 207 -5.30 -8.65 17.35
N ASP A 208 -4.92 -9.92 17.53
CA ASP A 208 -3.52 -10.37 17.61
C ASP A 208 -2.73 -10.17 16.31
N ARG A 209 -3.41 -10.20 15.16
CA ARG A 209 -2.78 -9.96 13.84
C ARG A 209 -2.49 -8.48 13.54
N CYS A 210 -2.80 -7.60 14.48
CA CYS A 210 -2.62 -6.16 14.31
C CYS A 210 -1.34 -5.68 15.00
N ASP A 211 -0.54 -4.91 14.29
CA ASP A 211 0.62 -4.19 14.81
C ASP A 211 0.41 -2.68 14.69
N ILE A 212 0.94 -1.92 15.65
CA ILE A 212 1.02 -0.46 15.57
C ILE A 212 2.43 -0.13 15.08
N VAL A 213 2.52 0.50 13.91
CA VAL A 213 3.78 0.90 13.26
C VAL A 213 3.81 2.42 13.19
N CYS A 214 4.47 3.09 14.16
CA CYS A 214 4.54 4.57 14.27
C CYS A 214 5.97 5.02 14.57
#